data_d3cf9d8b3824dc54893eaffb521d7c7c
#
_entry.id   d3cf9d8b3824dc54893eaffb521d7c7c
#
_cell.length_a   1.000
_cell.length_b   1.000
_cell.length_c   1.000
_cell.angle_alpha   90.00
_cell.angle_beta   90.00
_cell.angle_gamma   90.00
#
_symmetry.space_group_name_H-M   'P 1'
#
loop_
_entity.id
_entity.type
_entity.pdbx_description
1 polymer ?
#
loop_
_entity_poly.entity_id
_entity_poly.type
_entity_poly.pdbx_seq_one_letter_code
_entity_poly.pdbx_strand_id
1 'polypeptide(L)'
;IYPASELNGLSAQRAALFEKVETGEIRIPRAAHELVTFKLLNLIEAWPVSGPFDAIFCRNVAIYFDKPTQGVLFDRLGQVLATDGFLYIGHSENLQAVSKGFKLVGKTVYQRKANADAKDAA
;
A
#
# COMPACT_ATOMS: atom_id res chain seq x y z
N ILE A 1 -15.08 -14.81 5.27
CA ILE A 1 -15.07 -15.53 6.55
C ILE A 1 -13.65 -16.00 6.83
N TYR A 2 -13.22 -15.81 8.06
CA TYR A 2 -11.84 -16.10 8.47
C TYR A 2 -11.86 -16.87 9.80
N PRO A 3 -10.81 -17.66 10.09
CA PRO A 3 -10.67 -18.27 11.40
C PRO A 3 -10.56 -17.20 12.49
N ALA A 4 -11.15 -17.47 13.65
CA ALA A 4 -11.09 -16.52 14.78
C ALA A 4 -9.65 -16.26 15.24
N SER A 5 -8.71 -17.17 14.96
CA SER A 5 -7.30 -17.01 15.30
C SER A 5 -6.67 -15.81 14.58
N GLU A 6 -7.24 -15.35 13.48
CA GLU A 6 -6.75 -14.14 12.80
C GLU A 6 -6.90 -12.88 13.65
N LEU A 7 -7.73 -12.92 14.70
CA LEU A 7 -7.85 -11.80 15.63
C LEU A 7 -6.74 -11.76 16.67
N ASN A 8 -5.93 -12.79 16.76
CA ASN A 8 -4.81 -12.84 17.71
C ASN A 8 -3.82 -11.72 17.41
N GLY A 9 -3.42 -11.00 18.42
CA GLY A 9 -2.54 -9.85 18.28
C GLY A 9 -3.25 -8.52 18.07
N LEU A 10 -4.58 -8.52 17.87
CA LEU A 10 -5.36 -7.30 17.82
C LEU A 10 -5.81 -6.89 19.21
N SER A 11 -5.94 -5.57 19.41
CA SER A 11 -6.56 -5.05 20.63
C SER A 11 -8.02 -5.49 20.69
N ALA A 12 -8.59 -5.53 21.91
CA ALA A 12 -10.00 -5.87 22.09
C ALA A 12 -10.91 -4.92 21.28
N GLN A 13 -10.55 -3.65 21.22
CA GLN A 13 -11.30 -2.66 20.47
C GLN A 13 -11.30 -2.96 18.97
N ARG A 14 -10.17 -3.37 18.42
CA ARG A 14 -10.07 -3.71 16.99
C ARG A 14 -10.73 -5.05 16.69
N ALA A 15 -10.55 -6.04 17.56
CA ALA A 15 -11.17 -7.34 17.39
C ALA A 15 -12.69 -7.25 17.42
N ALA A 16 -13.26 -6.32 18.19
CA ALA A 16 -14.70 -6.11 18.30
C ALA A 16 -15.35 -5.61 17.01
N LEU A 17 -14.55 -5.10 16.05
CA LEU A 17 -15.06 -4.66 14.77
C LEU A 17 -15.47 -5.82 13.85
N PHE A 18 -15.04 -7.04 14.17
CA PHE A 18 -15.37 -8.22 13.37
C PHE A 18 -16.60 -8.92 13.90
N GLU A 19 -17.39 -9.48 13.00
CA GLU A 19 -18.60 -10.22 13.36
C GLU A 19 -18.27 -11.69 13.55
N LYS A 20 -18.83 -12.29 14.62
CA LYS A 20 -18.73 -13.72 14.85
C LYS A 20 -19.86 -14.42 14.10
N VAL A 21 -19.54 -15.54 13.45
CA VAL A 21 -20.54 -16.38 12.81
C VAL A 21 -20.76 -17.65 13.65
N GLU A 22 -21.81 -18.40 13.33
CA GLU A 22 -22.24 -19.56 14.13
C GLU A 22 -21.16 -20.63 14.30
N THR A 23 -20.26 -20.74 13.32
CA THR A 23 -19.17 -21.73 13.35
C THR A 23 -18.01 -21.32 14.25
N GLY A 24 -18.07 -20.16 14.90
CA GLY A 24 -16.95 -19.62 15.69
C GLY A 24 -15.93 -18.87 14.88
N GLU A 25 -16.10 -18.78 13.57
CA GLU A 25 -15.26 -17.98 12.71
C GLU A 25 -15.65 -16.50 12.78
N ILE A 26 -14.92 -15.64 12.08
CA ILE A 26 -15.19 -14.21 12.03
C ILE A 26 -15.49 -13.76 10.60
N ARG A 27 -16.17 -12.66 10.49
CA ARG A 27 -16.49 -12.03 9.23
C ARG A 27 -16.25 -10.54 9.31
N ILE A 28 -15.78 -9.96 8.20
CA ILE A 28 -15.66 -8.52 8.08
C ILE A 28 -17.07 -7.93 7.94
N PRO A 29 -17.42 -6.90 8.73
CA PRO A 29 -18.75 -6.29 8.66
C PRO A 29 -19.07 -5.75 7.26
N ARG A 30 -20.33 -5.78 6.89
CA ARG A 30 -20.77 -5.30 5.58
C ARG A 30 -20.38 -3.84 5.34
N ALA A 31 -20.48 -3.01 6.37
CA ALA A 31 -20.10 -1.60 6.27
C ALA A 31 -18.63 -1.42 5.86
N ALA A 32 -17.74 -2.29 6.35
CA ALA A 32 -16.34 -2.26 5.93
C ALA A 32 -16.17 -2.76 4.50
N HIS A 33 -16.89 -3.81 4.11
CA HIS A 33 -16.87 -4.31 2.73
C HIS A 33 -17.26 -3.24 1.71
N GLU A 34 -18.22 -2.39 2.04
CA GLU A 34 -18.69 -1.34 1.16
C GLU A 34 -17.62 -0.28 0.88
N LEU A 35 -16.61 -0.18 1.75
CA LEU A 35 -15.50 0.76 1.59
C LEU A 35 -14.36 0.19 0.74
N VAL A 36 -14.43 -1.08 0.37
CA VAL A 36 -13.34 -1.77 -0.34
C VAL A 36 -13.76 -2.09 -1.77
N THR A 37 -12.89 -1.79 -2.71
CA THR A 37 -13.06 -2.16 -4.11
C THR A 37 -11.90 -3.05 -4.53
N PHE A 38 -12.21 -4.24 -5.05
CA PHE A 38 -11.21 -5.15 -5.58
C PHE A 38 -11.08 -4.96 -7.08
N LYS A 39 -9.85 -4.83 -7.56
CA LYS A 39 -9.56 -4.69 -8.98
C LYS A 39 -8.39 -5.58 -9.36
N LEU A 40 -8.48 -6.19 -10.52
CA LEU A 40 -7.34 -6.89 -11.10
C LEU A 40 -6.39 -5.85 -11.68
N LEU A 41 -5.13 -5.91 -11.27
CA LEU A 41 -4.12 -4.93 -11.64
C LEU A 41 -2.83 -5.64 -12.05
N ASN A 42 -2.39 -5.40 -13.28
CA ASN A 42 -1.04 -5.78 -13.69
C ASN A 42 -0.11 -4.60 -13.41
N LEU A 43 0.84 -4.78 -12.51
CA LEU A 43 1.72 -3.69 -12.07
C LEU A 43 2.62 -3.15 -13.17
N ILE A 44 2.86 -3.92 -14.22
CA ILE A 44 3.75 -3.56 -15.32
C ILE A 44 2.99 -2.80 -16.42
N GLU A 45 1.71 -3.05 -16.56
CA GLU A 45 0.87 -2.44 -17.59
C GLU A 45 0.22 -1.15 -17.09
N ALA A 46 -0.56 -0.51 -17.96
CA ALA A 46 -1.32 0.68 -17.60
C ALA A 46 -2.31 0.37 -16.47
N TRP A 47 -2.45 1.27 -15.53
CA TRP A 47 -3.28 1.05 -14.34
C TRP A 47 -4.68 1.63 -14.51
N PRO A 48 -5.72 0.90 -14.06
CA PRO A 48 -7.10 1.38 -14.10
C PRO A 48 -7.45 2.31 -12.93
N VAL A 49 -6.45 2.77 -12.18
CA VAL A 49 -6.64 3.65 -11.03
C VAL A 49 -5.78 4.90 -11.19
N SER A 50 -6.25 6.01 -10.70
CA SER A 50 -5.56 7.29 -10.85
C SER A 50 -5.23 7.98 -9.52
N GLY A 51 -5.84 7.58 -8.43
CA GLY A 51 -5.60 8.23 -7.14
C GLY A 51 -6.10 9.69 -7.14
N PRO A 52 -5.52 10.60 -6.36
CA PRO A 52 -4.38 10.32 -5.46
C PRO A 52 -4.78 9.48 -4.25
N PHE A 53 -3.85 8.66 -3.79
CA PHE A 53 -4.07 7.82 -2.62
C PHE A 53 -3.31 8.37 -1.41
N ASP A 54 -3.94 8.32 -0.25
CA ASP A 54 -3.34 8.79 1.00
C ASP A 54 -2.30 7.82 1.54
N ALA A 55 -2.50 6.54 1.30
CA ALA A 55 -1.57 5.49 1.70
C ALA A 55 -1.57 4.38 0.66
N ILE A 56 -0.38 3.87 0.37
CA ILE A 56 -0.20 2.73 -0.53
C ILE A 56 0.65 1.70 0.18
N PHE A 57 0.20 0.45 0.19
CA PHE A 57 0.95 -0.67 0.71
C PHE A 57 1.40 -1.54 -0.46
N CYS A 58 2.71 -1.57 -0.72
CA CYS A 58 3.29 -2.40 -1.77
C CYS A 58 4.42 -3.22 -1.13
N ARG A 59 4.05 -4.30 -0.44
CA ARG A 59 4.97 -5.09 0.37
C ARG A 59 5.21 -6.45 -0.25
N ASN A 60 6.48 -6.84 -0.28
CA ASN A 60 6.91 -8.18 -0.72
C ASN A 60 6.49 -8.52 -2.16
N VAL A 61 6.38 -7.51 -3.01
CA VAL A 61 6.00 -7.67 -4.41
C VAL A 61 7.14 -7.27 -5.32
N ALA A 62 7.74 -6.11 -5.09
CA ALA A 62 8.79 -5.56 -5.95
C ALA A 62 10.06 -6.41 -5.95
N ILE A 63 10.27 -7.21 -4.91
CA ILE A 63 11.44 -8.09 -4.82
C ILE A 63 11.50 -9.11 -5.96
N TYR A 64 10.38 -9.37 -6.61
CA TYR A 64 10.32 -10.30 -7.73
C TYR A 64 10.65 -9.66 -9.08
N PHE A 65 10.85 -8.34 -9.12
CA PHE A 65 11.18 -7.61 -10.33
C PHE A 65 12.65 -7.21 -10.36
N ASP A 66 13.20 -7.05 -11.57
CA ASP A 66 14.54 -6.51 -11.71
C ASP A 66 14.57 -5.01 -11.33
N LYS A 67 15.76 -4.46 -11.18
CA LYS A 67 15.90 -3.07 -10.72
C LYS A 67 15.26 -2.04 -11.67
N PRO A 68 15.44 -2.12 -13.00
CA PRO A 68 14.75 -1.20 -13.89
C PRO A 68 13.24 -1.25 -13.78
N THR A 69 12.67 -2.45 -13.65
CA THR A 69 11.23 -2.63 -13.49
C THR A 69 10.74 -2.07 -12.16
N GLN A 70 11.51 -2.28 -11.08
CA GLN A 70 11.21 -1.69 -9.78
C GLN A 70 11.15 -0.16 -9.88
N GLY A 71 12.10 0.45 -10.58
CA GLY A 71 12.11 1.89 -10.78
C GLY A 71 10.84 2.40 -11.46
N VAL A 72 10.40 1.73 -12.52
CA VAL A 72 9.15 2.07 -13.21
C VAL A 72 7.95 1.92 -12.28
N LEU A 73 7.89 0.83 -11.53
CA LEU A 73 6.79 0.59 -10.58
C LEU A 73 6.70 1.69 -9.53
N PHE A 74 7.81 2.01 -8.90
CA PHE A 74 7.81 3.01 -7.83
C PHE A 74 7.56 4.42 -8.35
N ASP A 75 8.01 4.75 -9.56
CA ASP A 75 7.67 6.02 -10.18
C ASP A 75 6.17 6.13 -10.44
N ARG A 76 5.53 5.06 -10.88
CA ARG A 76 4.07 5.01 -11.06
C ARG A 76 3.35 5.17 -9.74
N LEU A 77 3.80 4.48 -8.70
CA LEU A 77 3.22 4.62 -7.36
C LEU A 77 3.32 6.07 -6.88
N GLY A 78 4.44 6.72 -7.14
CA GLY A 78 4.62 8.13 -6.81
C GLY A 78 3.62 9.04 -7.51
N GLN A 79 3.27 8.74 -8.76
CA GLN A 79 2.32 9.52 -9.51
C GLN A 79 0.89 9.46 -8.96
N VAL A 80 0.52 8.34 -8.35
CA VAL A 80 -0.83 8.15 -7.79
C VAL A 80 -0.87 8.35 -6.28
N LEU A 81 0.26 8.61 -5.64
CA LEU A 81 0.33 8.89 -4.21
C LEU A 81 0.12 10.39 -3.98
N ALA A 82 -0.72 10.75 -2.99
CA ALA A 82 -0.91 12.13 -2.59
C ALA A 82 0.42 12.73 -2.10
N THR A 83 0.58 14.05 -2.23
CA THR A 83 1.82 14.73 -1.84
C THR A 83 2.18 14.55 -0.37
N ASP A 84 1.18 14.39 0.48
CA ASP A 84 1.34 14.12 1.91
C ASP A 84 1.05 12.66 2.26
N GLY A 85 0.90 11.80 1.25
CA GLY A 85 0.62 10.40 1.44
C GLY A 85 1.85 9.58 1.81
N PHE A 86 1.61 8.35 2.27
CA PHE A 86 2.66 7.44 2.69
C PHE A 86 2.68 6.19 1.81
N LEU A 87 3.88 5.77 1.45
CA LEU A 87 4.12 4.50 0.77
C LEU A 87 4.82 3.54 1.73
N TYR A 88 4.22 2.38 1.93
CA TYR A 88 4.76 1.33 2.80
C TYR A 88 5.27 0.19 1.94
N ILE A 89 6.52 -0.21 2.15
CA ILE A 89 7.14 -1.31 1.41
C ILE A 89 7.58 -2.41 2.37
N GLY A 90 8.04 -3.55 1.82
CA GLY A 90 8.54 -4.66 2.62
C GLY A 90 9.96 -4.42 3.14
N HIS A 91 10.36 -5.18 4.15
CA HIS A 91 11.68 -5.04 4.78
C HIS A 91 12.84 -5.31 3.83
N SER A 92 12.64 -6.18 2.85
CA SER A 92 13.68 -6.56 1.89
C SER A 92 13.79 -5.58 0.71
N GLU A 93 12.97 -4.55 0.68
CA GLU A 93 12.90 -3.61 -0.43
C GLU A 93 13.56 -2.30 -0.04
N ASN A 94 14.29 -1.70 -0.97
CA ASN A 94 14.92 -0.39 -0.77
C ASN A 94 14.59 0.52 -1.93
N LEU A 95 13.72 1.47 -1.68
CA LEU A 95 13.21 2.38 -2.69
C LEU A 95 14.27 3.37 -3.17
N GLN A 96 15.16 3.78 -2.29
CA GLN A 96 16.18 4.78 -2.62
C GLN A 96 17.18 4.28 -3.67
N ALA A 97 17.35 2.98 -3.79
CA ALA A 97 18.25 2.40 -4.79
C ALA A 97 17.66 2.44 -6.20
N VAL A 98 16.34 2.56 -6.34
CA VAL A 98 15.66 2.43 -7.64
C VAL A 98 14.78 3.62 -8.01
N SER A 99 14.51 4.53 -7.07
CA SER A 99 13.70 5.73 -7.33
C SER A 99 14.21 6.90 -6.51
N LYS A 100 14.26 8.06 -7.12
CA LYS A 100 14.71 9.31 -6.48
C LYS A 100 13.58 10.20 -6.01
N GLY A 101 12.33 9.84 -6.34
CA GLY A 101 11.17 10.67 -6.06
C GLY A 101 10.62 10.54 -4.65
N PHE A 102 11.26 9.76 -3.78
CA PHE A 102 10.76 9.45 -2.45
C PHE A 102 11.76 9.81 -1.36
N LYS A 103 11.22 10.14 -0.19
CA LYS A 103 11.98 10.43 1.01
C LYS A 103 11.61 9.43 2.09
N LEU A 104 12.62 8.80 2.70
CA LEU A 104 12.42 7.85 3.79
C LEU A 104 12.01 8.61 5.06
N VAL A 105 10.87 8.23 5.65
CA VAL A 105 10.35 8.87 6.86
C VAL A 105 10.20 7.89 8.03
N GLY A 106 10.37 6.60 7.78
CA GLY A 106 10.35 5.54 8.78
C GLY A 106 11.13 4.35 8.22
N LYS A 107 11.15 3.21 8.91
CA LYS A 107 11.96 2.07 8.48
C LYS A 107 11.66 1.62 7.05
N THR A 108 10.39 1.49 6.71
CA THR A 108 9.94 1.06 5.39
C THR A 108 8.83 1.98 4.88
N VAL A 109 8.84 3.24 5.32
CA VAL A 109 7.79 4.21 5.02
C VAL A 109 8.41 5.38 4.29
N TYR A 110 7.82 5.76 3.17
CA TYR A 110 8.30 6.81 2.29
C TYR A 110 7.22 7.84 2.00
N GLN A 111 7.65 9.06 1.73
CA GLN A 111 6.79 10.14 1.20
C GLN A 111 7.39 10.67 -0.09
N ARG A 112 6.58 11.29 -0.93
CA ARG A 112 7.06 11.94 -2.14
C ARG A 112 7.91 13.17 -1.80
N LYS A 113 8.92 13.43 -2.64
CA LYS A 113 9.71 14.67 -2.58
C LYS A 113 8.98 15.76 -3.38
N ALA A 114 7.92 16.32 -2.81
CA ALA A 114 7.04 17.23 -3.53
C ALA A 114 7.76 18.45 -4.09
N ASN A 115 8.64 19.07 -3.29
CA ASN A 115 9.34 20.28 -3.73
C ASN A 115 10.35 20.01 -4.83
N ALA A 116 11.05 18.86 -4.77
CA ALA A 116 11.97 18.48 -5.81
C ALA A 116 11.24 18.24 -7.13
N ASP A 117 10.10 17.59 -7.07
CA ASP A 117 9.26 17.32 -8.25
C ASP A 117 8.79 18.63 -8.89
N ALA A 118 8.34 19.58 -8.08
CA ALA A 118 7.88 20.86 -8.58
C ALA A 118 8.99 21.65 -9.27
N LYS A 119 10.20 21.60 -8.75
CA LYS A 119 11.36 22.25 -9.37
C LYS A 119 11.77 21.58 -10.67
N ASP A 120 11.73 20.27 -10.68
CA ASP A 120 12.10 19.50 -11.86
C ASP A 120 11.09 19.69 -12.98
N ALA A 121 9.83 19.89 -12.63
CA ALA A 121 8.77 20.16 -13.58
C ALA A 121 8.87 21.58 -14.18
N ALA A 122 9.51 22.46 -13.48
CA ALA A 122 9.73 23.82 -13.95
C ALA A 122 10.98 23.92 -14.83
#